data_ee28391bf5ce0c1e76b3ae62bb306f9b
#
_entry.id   ee28391bf5ce0c1e76b3ae62bb306f9b
#
_cell.length_a   1.000
_cell.length_b   1.000
_cell.length_c   1.000
_cell.angle_alpha   90.00
_cell.angle_beta   90.00
_cell.angle_gamma   90.00
#
_symmetry.space_group_name_H-M   'P 1'
#
loop_
_entity.id
_entity.type
_entity.pdbx_description
1 polymer ?
#
loop_
_entity_poly.entity_id
_entity_poly.type
_entity_poly.pdbx_seq_one_letter_code
_entity_poly.pdbx_strand_id
1 'polypeptide(L)'
;MMKNDYIPFPSKILEVIRHTKIEYTFRMEFQGDVKPGQFFEVSIPKYGEAPISVSGIGDNFVDLTIRRVGKVTNEVFEHYVGDTLLLRGPYGNGFDVSDYAGKDIIVMAGGTGLSPIRGVVDYFFNHPEQRGHMTLIVGFKTSHDILFRNDLKLWKTNMDIILTVDCAEEDVACHVGLVTQYIPQIKLDNVQNTVAGRASCHDALFRAGITGYWTSRRKCLDFSGTENVLRSGQVRSL
;
A
#
# COMPACT_ATOMS: atom_id res chain seq x y z
N MET A 1 17.05 -0.11 -29.80
CA MET A 1 16.75 1.29 -29.39
C MET A 1 16.67 1.26 -27.87
N MET A 2 17.52 2.00 -27.14
CA MET A 2 17.42 2.05 -25.68
C MET A 2 16.09 2.72 -25.31
N LYS A 3 15.25 2.03 -24.50
CA LYS A 3 14.01 2.58 -23.98
C LYS A 3 14.39 3.75 -23.06
N ASN A 4 13.88 4.95 -23.34
CA ASN A 4 14.11 6.09 -22.46
C ASN A 4 13.06 6.08 -21.36
N ASP A 5 13.46 5.69 -20.16
CA ASP A 5 12.59 5.56 -19.00
C ASP A 5 12.02 6.88 -18.47
N TYR A 6 12.48 8.02 -19.04
CA TYR A 6 12.00 9.35 -18.68
C TYR A 6 10.89 9.87 -19.59
N ILE A 7 10.51 9.13 -20.63
CA ILE A 7 9.41 9.52 -21.54
C ILE A 7 8.13 8.86 -21.05
N PRO A 8 7.08 9.64 -20.69
CA PRO A 8 5.78 9.07 -20.37
C PRO A 8 5.18 8.34 -21.57
N PHE A 9 4.51 7.24 -21.33
CA PHE A 9 3.78 6.46 -22.33
C PHE A 9 2.28 6.49 -22.03
N PRO A 10 1.43 6.48 -23.06
CA PRO A 10 -0.02 6.40 -22.87
C PRO A 10 -0.42 5.02 -22.37
N SER A 11 -1.29 5.00 -21.36
CA SER A 11 -1.89 3.80 -20.81
C SER A 11 -3.40 4.01 -20.71
N LYS A 12 -4.16 3.07 -21.26
CA LYS A 12 -5.61 3.11 -21.26
C LYS A 12 -6.17 2.73 -19.90
N ILE A 13 -7.20 3.43 -19.47
CA ILE A 13 -7.98 3.06 -18.30
C ILE A 13 -8.94 1.95 -18.69
N LEU A 14 -8.72 0.75 -18.17
CA LEU A 14 -9.56 -0.43 -18.44
C LEU A 14 -10.81 -0.46 -17.55
N GLU A 15 -10.65 -0.01 -16.29
CA GLU A 15 -11.71 -0.03 -15.29
C GLU A 15 -11.45 1.08 -14.25
N VAL A 16 -12.54 1.62 -13.68
CA VAL A 16 -12.47 2.56 -12.55
C VAL A 16 -13.31 2.00 -11.40
N ILE A 17 -12.63 1.67 -10.30
CA ILE A 17 -13.25 1.14 -9.08
C ILE A 17 -13.32 2.28 -8.05
N ARG A 18 -14.52 2.66 -7.67
CA ARG A 18 -14.77 3.72 -6.70
C ARG A 18 -14.82 3.14 -5.29
N HIS A 19 -13.94 3.59 -4.41
CA HIS A 19 -13.92 3.17 -3.00
C HIS A 19 -14.66 4.16 -2.11
N THR A 20 -14.36 5.45 -2.29
CA THR A 20 -14.97 6.57 -1.54
C THR A 20 -15.31 7.71 -2.51
N LYS A 21 -15.68 8.86 -1.99
CA LYS A 21 -15.93 10.07 -2.81
C LYS A 21 -14.63 10.64 -3.41
N ILE A 22 -13.48 10.33 -2.83
CA ILE A 22 -12.18 10.90 -3.20
C ILE A 22 -11.07 9.88 -3.44
N GLU A 23 -11.33 8.58 -3.31
CA GLU A 23 -10.38 7.52 -3.62
C GLU A 23 -10.95 6.55 -4.64
N TYR A 24 -10.30 6.47 -5.81
CA TYR A 24 -10.62 5.53 -6.88
C TYR A 24 -9.38 4.70 -7.23
N THR A 25 -9.61 3.46 -7.61
CA THR A 25 -8.59 2.65 -8.29
C THR A 25 -8.83 2.73 -9.79
N PHE A 26 -7.81 3.15 -10.51
CA PHE A 26 -7.75 3.12 -11.96
C PHE A 26 -6.97 1.89 -12.37
N ARG A 27 -7.63 0.96 -13.06
CA ARG A 27 -6.97 -0.18 -13.69
C ARG A 27 -6.39 0.27 -15.01
N MET A 28 -5.08 0.28 -15.10
CA MET A 28 -4.33 0.79 -16.23
C MET A 28 -3.82 -0.37 -17.08
N GLU A 29 -3.98 -0.29 -18.39
CA GLU A 29 -3.36 -1.24 -19.33
C GLU A 29 -1.85 -1.16 -19.22
N PHE A 30 -1.20 -2.26 -18.86
CA PHE A 30 0.25 -2.31 -18.71
C PHE A 30 0.77 -3.72 -18.96
N GLN A 31 1.84 -3.80 -19.76
CA GLN A 31 2.59 -5.03 -20.01
C GLN A 31 4.05 -4.80 -19.66
N GLY A 32 4.51 -5.44 -18.61
CA GLY A 32 5.88 -5.34 -18.12
C GLY A 32 6.01 -5.84 -16.70
N ASP A 33 7.25 -6.00 -16.26
CA ASP A 33 7.54 -6.49 -14.91
C ASP A 33 7.30 -5.37 -13.89
N VAL A 34 6.47 -5.67 -12.90
CA VAL A 34 6.17 -4.78 -11.78
C VAL A 34 6.19 -5.58 -10.48
N LYS A 35 6.79 -5.00 -9.46
CA LYS A 35 6.79 -5.56 -8.10
C LYS A 35 5.82 -4.79 -7.19
N PRO A 36 5.19 -5.46 -6.21
CA PRO A 36 4.45 -4.77 -5.16
C PRO A 36 5.29 -3.66 -4.53
N GLY A 37 4.67 -2.50 -4.25
CA GLY A 37 5.37 -1.35 -3.66
C GLY A 37 6.15 -0.47 -4.63
N GLN A 38 6.22 -0.81 -5.92
CA GLN A 38 6.66 0.11 -6.96
C GLN A 38 5.58 1.15 -7.25
N PHE A 39 5.94 2.21 -7.98
CA PHE A 39 5.04 3.30 -8.32
C PHE A 39 5.24 3.77 -9.75
N PHE A 40 4.24 4.45 -10.28
CA PHE A 40 4.32 5.21 -11.53
C PHE A 40 4.15 6.70 -11.25
N GLU A 41 4.85 7.52 -12.00
CA GLU A 41 4.50 8.92 -12.15
C GLU A 41 3.32 9.02 -13.13
N VAL A 42 2.20 9.50 -12.64
CA VAL A 42 1.03 9.83 -13.46
C VAL A 42 1.19 11.25 -13.94
N SER A 43 1.41 11.41 -15.25
CA SER A 43 1.68 12.70 -15.90
C SER A 43 0.42 13.26 -16.53
N ILE A 44 0.08 14.50 -16.19
CA ILE A 44 -0.99 15.25 -16.84
C ILE A 44 -0.40 16.50 -17.50
N PRO A 45 -0.42 16.61 -18.83
CA PRO A 45 0.13 17.74 -19.54
C PRO A 45 -0.37 19.07 -18.98
N LYS A 46 0.51 20.04 -18.75
CA LYS A 46 0.28 21.36 -18.14
C LYS A 46 0.01 21.37 -16.63
N TYR A 47 -0.32 20.22 -16.03
CA TYR A 47 -0.61 20.13 -14.59
C TYR A 47 0.54 19.56 -13.78
N GLY A 48 1.36 18.71 -14.39
CA GLY A 48 2.54 18.08 -13.76
C GLY A 48 2.42 16.58 -13.61
N GLU A 49 3.16 16.02 -12.65
CA GLU A 49 3.21 14.59 -12.35
C GLU A 49 2.87 14.35 -10.87
N ALA A 50 2.39 13.16 -10.59
CA ALA A 50 2.15 12.68 -9.23
C ALA A 50 2.60 11.22 -9.11
N PRO A 51 3.42 10.87 -8.10
CA PRO A 51 3.80 9.48 -7.83
C PRO A 51 2.62 8.72 -7.24
N ILE A 52 2.20 7.66 -7.92
CA ILE A 52 1.11 6.79 -7.50
C ILE A 52 1.63 5.37 -7.36
N SER A 53 1.52 4.82 -6.15
CA SER A 53 1.92 3.44 -5.87
C SER A 53 1.02 2.44 -6.57
N VAL A 54 1.63 1.36 -7.05
CA VAL A 54 0.90 0.21 -7.58
C VAL A 54 0.15 -0.47 -6.45
N SER A 55 -1.16 -0.59 -6.59
CA SER A 55 -2.04 -1.23 -5.61
C SER A 55 -2.54 -2.61 -6.04
N GLY A 56 -2.28 -3.01 -7.29
CA GLY A 56 -2.60 -4.33 -7.80
C GLY A 56 -1.83 -4.61 -9.09
N ILE A 57 -1.57 -5.88 -9.35
CA ILE A 57 -0.80 -6.35 -10.51
C ILE A 57 -1.56 -7.51 -11.11
N GLY A 58 -1.76 -7.48 -12.43
CA GLY A 58 -2.33 -8.57 -13.21
C GLY A 58 -1.52 -8.79 -14.49
N ASP A 59 -1.94 -9.77 -15.30
CA ASP A 59 -1.19 -10.19 -16.49
C ASP A 59 -0.99 -9.06 -17.53
N ASN A 60 -1.96 -8.17 -17.65
CA ASN A 60 -1.95 -7.09 -18.64
C ASN A 60 -2.37 -5.73 -18.06
N PHE A 61 -2.35 -5.59 -16.74
CA PHE A 61 -2.74 -4.35 -16.07
C PHE A 61 -1.97 -4.12 -14.76
N VAL A 62 -1.99 -2.86 -14.34
CA VAL A 62 -1.66 -2.44 -12.98
C VAL A 62 -2.81 -1.60 -12.42
N ASP A 63 -3.11 -1.78 -11.15
CA ASP A 63 -4.06 -0.93 -10.43
C ASP A 63 -3.33 0.23 -9.75
N LEU A 64 -3.79 1.45 -9.99
CA LEU A 64 -3.31 2.67 -9.36
C LEU A 64 -4.42 3.28 -8.52
N THR A 65 -4.29 3.23 -7.19
CA THR A 65 -5.28 3.83 -6.29
C THR A 65 -4.90 5.28 -6.01
N ILE A 66 -5.71 6.19 -6.54
CA ILE A 66 -5.49 7.62 -6.51
C ILE A 66 -6.46 8.28 -5.52
N ARG A 67 -5.93 9.12 -4.63
CA ARG A 67 -6.71 10.00 -3.78
C ARG A 67 -6.73 11.41 -4.37
N ARG A 68 -7.92 11.99 -4.46
CA ARG A 68 -8.14 13.36 -4.93
C ARG A 68 -7.72 14.38 -3.87
N VAL A 69 -6.47 14.87 -3.93
CA VAL A 69 -5.92 15.76 -2.89
C VAL A 69 -5.03 16.89 -3.43
N GLY A 70 -4.73 16.93 -4.72
CA GLY A 70 -3.81 17.90 -5.30
C GLY A 70 -4.14 18.23 -6.75
N LYS A 71 -3.37 19.16 -7.33
CA LYS A 71 -3.63 19.69 -8.67
C LYS A 71 -3.72 18.58 -9.72
N VAL A 72 -2.73 17.68 -9.78
CA VAL A 72 -2.69 16.58 -10.75
C VAL A 72 -3.81 15.58 -10.50
N THR A 73 -3.98 15.15 -9.24
CA THR A 73 -5.02 14.16 -8.90
C THR A 73 -6.43 14.71 -9.06
N ASN A 74 -6.67 16.01 -8.84
CA ASN A 74 -7.97 16.62 -9.16
C ASN A 74 -8.28 16.53 -10.64
N GLU A 75 -7.30 16.82 -11.49
CA GLU A 75 -7.43 16.77 -12.95
C GLU A 75 -7.78 15.36 -13.44
N VAL A 76 -7.12 14.32 -12.88
CA VAL A 76 -7.43 12.92 -13.19
C VAL A 76 -8.91 12.60 -12.94
N PHE A 77 -9.47 13.06 -11.82
CA PHE A 77 -10.86 12.79 -11.46
C PHE A 77 -11.87 13.57 -12.30
N GLU A 78 -11.49 14.76 -12.78
CA GLU A 78 -12.40 15.64 -13.52
C GLU A 78 -12.46 15.30 -15.02
N HIS A 79 -11.34 14.89 -15.61
CA HIS A 79 -11.22 14.80 -17.06
C HIS A 79 -10.79 13.44 -17.61
N TYR A 80 -10.20 12.55 -16.80
CA TYR A 80 -9.58 11.32 -17.30
C TYR A 80 -10.29 10.03 -16.93
N VAL A 81 -11.42 10.09 -16.22
CA VAL A 81 -12.20 8.89 -15.90
C VAL A 81 -12.72 8.24 -17.20
N GLY A 82 -12.23 7.03 -17.48
CA GLY A 82 -12.62 6.28 -18.68
C GLY A 82 -11.77 6.57 -19.93
N ASP A 83 -10.66 7.26 -19.80
CA ASP A 83 -9.79 7.64 -20.91
C ASP A 83 -8.36 7.07 -20.73
N THR A 84 -7.35 7.79 -21.16
CA THR A 84 -5.93 7.43 -21.17
C THR A 84 -5.15 8.36 -20.25
N LEU A 85 -4.31 7.77 -19.39
CA LEU A 85 -3.32 8.51 -18.60
C LEU A 85 -1.93 8.32 -19.19
N LEU A 86 -1.05 9.30 -18.99
CA LEU A 86 0.36 9.15 -19.29
C LEU A 86 1.09 8.63 -18.06
N LEU A 87 1.75 7.49 -18.19
CA LEU A 87 2.51 6.84 -17.12
C LEU A 87 3.99 6.86 -17.42
N ARG A 88 4.80 7.02 -16.38
CA ARG A 88 6.26 6.89 -16.44
C ARG A 88 6.72 5.99 -15.29
N GLY A 89 7.51 4.97 -15.58
CA GLY A 89 7.95 3.96 -14.61
C GLY A 89 7.87 2.54 -15.18
N PRO A 90 7.83 1.49 -14.33
CA PRO A 90 7.72 1.55 -12.86
C PRO A 90 9.00 2.00 -12.16
N TYR A 91 8.88 2.67 -11.03
CA TYR A 91 10.00 3.14 -10.22
C TYR A 91 9.98 2.51 -8.83
N GLY A 92 11.10 2.63 -8.13
CA GLY A 92 11.29 2.04 -6.81
C GLY A 92 11.73 0.58 -6.88
N ASN A 93 12.23 0.04 -5.76
CA ASN A 93 12.71 -1.35 -5.72
C ASN A 93 11.58 -2.36 -5.50
N GLY A 94 10.42 -1.87 -5.02
CA GLY A 94 9.33 -2.74 -4.60
C GLY A 94 9.65 -3.58 -3.36
N PHE A 95 8.71 -4.47 -3.01
CA PHE A 95 8.90 -5.50 -1.99
C PHE A 95 9.31 -6.80 -2.69
N ASP A 96 10.36 -7.43 -2.18
CA ASP A 96 10.70 -8.79 -2.60
C ASP A 96 9.95 -9.77 -1.70
N VAL A 97 8.95 -10.45 -2.26
CA VAL A 97 8.12 -11.38 -1.50
C VAL A 97 8.91 -12.57 -0.97
N SER A 98 10.06 -12.90 -1.58
CA SER A 98 10.94 -13.96 -1.10
C SER A 98 11.56 -13.66 0.27
N ASP A 99 11.71 -12.39 0.63
CA ASP A 99 12.20 -11.97 1.94
C ASP A 99 11.26 -12.38 3.09
N TYR A 100 10.00 -12.64 2.78
CA TYR A 100 8.93 -12.97 3.74
C TYR A 100 8.56 -14.46 3.74
N ALA A 101 9.09 -15.24 2.80
CA ALA A 101 8.72 -16.65 2.62
C ALA A 101 8.99 -17.48 3.89
N GLY A 102 8.01 -18.30 4.26
CA GLY A 102 8.06 -19.18 5.44
C GLY A 102 7.96 -18.49 6.79
N LYS A 103 7.72 -17.17 6.83
CA LYS A 103 7.73 -16.37 8.06
C LYS A 103 6.33 -15.92 8.44
N ASP A 104 6.14 -15.63 9.73
CA ASP A 104 4.94 -14.95 10.20
C ASP A 104 5.03 -13.46 9.82
N ILE A 105 3.95 -12.92 9.25
CA ILE A 105 3.94 -11.60 8.64
C ILE A 105 2.91 -10.71 9.35
N ILE A 106 3.34 -9.53 9.79
CA ILE A 106 2.43 -8.47 10.23
C ILE A 106 2.46 -7.35 9.20
N VAL A 107 1.30 -7.01 8.68
CA VAL A 107 1.09 -5.86 7.79
C VAL A 107 0.29 -4.82 8.54
N MET A 108 0.77 -3.58 8.58
CA MET A 108 0.06 -2.47 9.22
C MET A 108 -0.08 -1.30 8.27
N ALA A 109 -1.30 -0.81 8.11
CA ALA A 109 -1.60 0.31 7.22
C ALA A 109 -2.65 1.25 7.79
N GLY A 110 -2.68 2.48 7.26
CA GLY A 110 -3.76 3.44 7.54
C GLY A 110 -4.19 4.17 6.28
N GLY A 111 -5.50 4.21 6.02
CA GLY A 111 -6.07 4.89 4.86
C GLY A 111 -5.46 4.41 3.54
N THR A 112 -5.07 5.34 2.68
CA THR A 112 -4.42 5.06 1.38
C THR A 112 -3.06 4.36 1.49
N GLY A 113 -2.45 4.30 2.68
CA GLY A 113 -1.22 3.53 2.93
C GLY A 113 -1.39 2.01 2.73
N LEU A 114 -2.62 1.51 2.65
CA LEU A 114 -2.88 0.13 2.27
C LEU A 114 -2.55 -0.14 0.77
N SER A 115 -2.70 0.86 -0.09
CA SER A 115 -2.49 0.71 -1.55
C SER A 115 -1.11 0.16 -1.92
N PRO A 116 0.03 0.72 -1.47
CA PRO A 116 1.36 0.24 -1.86
C PRO A 116 1.69 -1.17 -1.36
N ILE A 117 1.05 -1.61 -0.28
CA ILE A 117 1.30 -2.93 0.32
C ILE A 117 0.24 -3.96 -0.05
N ARG A 118 -0.86 -3.54 -0.70
CA ARG A 118 -1.94 -4.43 -1.13
C ARG A 118 -1.42 -5.60 -1.97
N GLY A 119 -0.50 -5.33 -2.90
CA GLY A 119 0.11 -6.38 -3.74
C GLY A 119 0.88 -7.45 -2.95
N VAL A 120 1.48 -7.10 -1.80
CA VAL A 120 2.11 -8.07 -0.89
C VAL A 120 1.04 -8.93 -0.22
N VAL A 121 -0.04 -8.30 0.25
CA VAL A 121 -1.17 -9.00 0.89
C VAL A 121 -1.83 -9.97 -0.10
N ASP A 122 -2.11 -9.51 -1.33
CA ASP A 122 -2.67 -10.34 -2.40
C ASP A 122 -1.78 -11.52 -2.75
N TYR A 123 -0.46 -11.29 -2.84
CA TYR A 123 0.49 -12.37 -3.12
C TYR A 123 0.39 -13.48 -2.08
N PHE A 124 0.51 -13.15 -0.79
CA PHE A 124 0.46 -14.14 0.30
C PHE A 124 -0.94 -14.67 0.57
N PHE A 125 -1.98 -13.98 0.18
CA PHE A 125 -3.33 -14.53 0.17
C PHE A 125 -3.46 -15.68 -0.84
N ASN A 126 -2.90 -15.49 -2.05
CA ASN A 126 -2.94 -16.48 -3.12
C ASN A 126 -1.90 -17.61 -2.96
N HIS A 127 -0.87 -17.40 -2.13
CA HIS A 127 0.19 -18.36 -1.85
C HIS A 127 0.34 -18.62 -0.34
N PRO A 128 -0.70 -19.13 0.33
CA PRO A 128 -0.68 -19.32 1.79
C PRO A 128 0.38 -20.32 2.24
N GLU A 129 0.79 -21.24 1.37
CA GLU A 129 1.86 -22.22 1.61
C GLU A 129 3.25 -21.60 1.70
N GLN A 130 3.42 -20.37 1.21
CA GLN A 130 4.70 -19.67 1.21
C GLN A 130 4.93 -18.79 2.44
N ARG A 131 3.97 -18.75 3.37
CA ARG A 131 4.07 -17.96 4.60
C ARG A 131 3.67 -18.74 5.83
N GLY A 132 4.05 -18.24 7.00
CA GLY A 132 3.45 -18.64 8.27
C GLY A 132 2.13 -17.91 8.51
N HIS A 133 1.89 -17.55 9.76
CA HIS A 133 0.70 -16.78 10.14
C HIS A 133 0.79 -15.34 9.59
N MET A 134 -0.34 -14.81 9.12
CA MET A 134 -0.39 -13.43 8.60
C MET A 134 -1.49 -12.63 9.29
N THR A 135 -1.12 -11.47 9.81
CA THR A 135 -2.03 -10.51 10.43
C THR A 135 -1.97 -9.17 9.70
N LEU A 136 -3.11 -8.70 9.21
CA LEU A 136 -3.29 -7.37 8.64
C LEU A 136 -3.99 -6.46 9.66
N ILE A 137 -3.34 -5.38 10.07
CA ILE A 137 -3.96 -4.33 10.88
C ILE A 137 -4.15 -3.12 9.98
N VAL A 138 -5.40 -2.70 9.78
CA VAL A 138 -5.70 -1.59 8.90
C VAL A 138 -6.70 -0.63 9.56
N GLY A 139 -6.41 0.67 9.48
CA GLY A 139 -7.24 1.72 10.06
C GLY A 139 -7.69 2.75 9.05
N PHE A 140 -8.90 3.23 9.23
CA PHE A 140 -9.50 4.30 8.44
C PHE A 140 -10.09 5.36 9.36
N LYS A 141 -10.38 6.54 8.82
CA LYS A 141 -10.95 7.62 9.62
C LYS A 141 -12.39 7.33 10.05
N THR A 142 -13.21 6.88 9.10
CA THR A 142 -14.60 6.48 9.31
C THR A 142 -14.89 5.18 8.57
N SER A 143 -16.06 4.59 8.83
CA SER A 143 -16.53 3.43 8.08
C SER A 143 -16.67 3.71 6.59
N HIS A 144 -17.00 4.94 6.18
CA HIS A 144 -17.13 5.35 4.77
C HIS A 144 -15.79 5.45 4.05
N ASP A 145 -14.68 5.64 4.78
CA ASP A 145 -13.34 5.78 4.22
C ASP A 145 -12.63 4.43 3.98
N ILE A 146 -13.29 3.30 4.30
CA ILE A 146 -12.71 1.96 4.15
C ILE A 146 -12.49 1.66 2.66
N LEU A 147 -11.23 1.48 2.28
CA LEU A 147 -10.81 1.06 0.95
C LEU A 147 -10.83 -0.47 0.83
N PHE A 148 -10.93 -0.99 -0.39
CA PHE A 148 -10.78 -2.41 -0.70
C PHE A 148 -11.70 -3.33 0.12
N ARG A 149 -12.96 -2.93 0.33
CA ARG A 149 -13.91 -3.66 1.19
C ARG A 149 -14.10 -5.12 0.78
N ASN A 150 -14.12 -5.40 -0.52
CA ASN A 150 -14.28 -6.76 -1.03
C ASN A 150 -13.02 -7.59 -0.77
N ASP A 151 -11.84 -6.98 -0.95
CA ASP A 151 -10.57 -7.65 -0.69
C ASP A 151 -10.41 -7.96 0.82
N LEU A 152 -10.76 -7.01 1.70
CA LEU A 152 -10.75 -7.22 3.15
C LEU A 152 -11.66 -8.39 3.58
N LYS A 153 -12.85 -8.51 2.96
CA LYS A 153 -13.75 -9.65 3.21
C LYS A 153 -13.14 -10.96 2.72
N LEU A 154 -12.52 -10.94 1.54
CA LEU A 154 -11.88 -12.11 0.95
C LEU A 154 -10.65 -12.53 1.77
N TRP A 155 -9.75 -11.61 2.08
CA TRP A 155 -8.53 -11.91 2.83
C TRP A 155 -8.81 -12.48 4.23
N LYS A 156 -9.92 -12.06 4.87
CA LYS A 156 -10.34 -12.59 6.18
C LYS A 156 -10.61 -14.11 6.17
N THR A 157 -10.70 -14.74 5.01
CA THR A 157 -10.93 -16.20 4.92
C THR A 157 -9.68 -17.02 5.22
N ASN A 158 -8.47 -16.46 5.13
CA ASN A 158 -7.23 -17.19 5.37
C ASN A 158 -6.13 -16.38 6.09
N MET A 159 -6.44 -15.18 6.60
CA MET A 159 -5.54 -14.40 7.45
C MET A 159 -6.33 -13.63 8.50
N ASP A 160 -5.65 -13.21 9.57
CA ASP A 160 -6.28 -12.38 10.61
C ASP A 160 -6.32 -10.93 10.15
N ILE A 161 -7.49 -10.30 10.28
CA ILE A 161 -7.67 -8.89 9.96
C ILE A 161 -8.22 -8.14 11.17
N ILE A 162 -7.47 -7.14 11.62
CA ILE A 162 -7.90 -6.15 12.61
C ILE A 162 -8.23 -4.87 11.85
N LEU A 163 -9.52 -4.64 11.61
CA LEU A 163 -10.03 -3.45 10.96
C LEU A 163 -10.44 -2.43 12.01
N THR A 164 -9.86 -1.22 11.96
CA THR A 164 -10.18 -0.15 12.91
C THR A 164 -10.69 1.10 12.21
N VAL A 165 -11.50 1.88 12.91
CA VAL A 165 -11.93 3.21 12.51
C VAL A 165 -11.74 4.18 13.68
N ASP A 166 -11.43 5.45 13.39
CA ASP A 166 -11.28 6.46 14.43
C ASP A 166 -12.64 6.79 15.09
N CYS A 167 -13.72 6.81 14.27
CA CYS A 167 -15.09 7.04 14.72
C CYS A 167 -15.99 5.92 14.21
N ALA A 168 -16.70 5.25 15.12
CA ALA A 168 -17.73 4.27 14.76
C ALA A 168 -18.96 5.03 14.24
N GLU A 169 -19.37 4.69 13.02
CA GLU A 169 -20.70 4.95 12.49
C GLU A 169 -21.46 3.62 12.48
N GLU A 170 -22.78 3.65 12.53
CA GLU A 170 -23.59 2.43 12.65
C GLU A 170 -23.34 1.44 11.49
N ASP A 171 -23.35 0.13 11.76
CA ASP A 171 -23.40 -1.01 10.82
C ASP A 171 -22.09 -1.56 10.22
N VAL A 172 -20.90 -1.21 10.68
CA VAL A 172 -19.68 -1.92 10.27
C VAL A 172 -19.03 -2.66 11.44
N ALA A 173 -18.82 -3.97 11.30
CA ALA A 173 -18.07 -4.77 12.26
C ALA A 173 -16.57 -4.38 12.21
N CYS A 174 -16.21 -3.32 12.92
CA CYS A 174 -14.85 -2.83 13.05
C CYS A 174 -14.56 -2.42 14.50
N HIS A 175 -13.28 -2.36 14.84
CA HIS A 175 -12.83 -1.83 16.11
C HIS A 175 -12.77 -0.30 16.07
N VAL A 176 -12.98 0.37 17.21
CA VAL A 176 -12.86 1.82 17.33
C VAL A 176 -11.51 2.17 17.94
N GLY A 177 -10.77 3.07 17.31
CA GLY A 177 -9.48 3.57 17.78
C GLY A 177 -8.35 3.41 16.76
N LEU A 178 -7.18 3.90 17.13
CA LEU A 178 -6.01 3.86 16.27
C LEU A 178 -5.46 2.44 16.11
N VAL A 179 -4.97 2.10 14.91
CA VAL A 179 -4.34 0.80 14.60
C VAL A 179 -3.27 0.39 15.62
N THR A 180 -2.55 1.36 16.19
CA THR A 180 -1.47 1.14 17.16
C THR A 180 -1.94 0.61 18.51
N GLN A 181 -3.20 0.82 18.87
CA GLN A 181 -3.79 0.34 20.13
C GLN A 181 -4.04 -1.18 20.10
N TYR A 182 -4.09 -1.76 18.91
CA TYR A 182 -4.38 -3.18 18.71
C TYR A 182 -3.13 -4.06 18.56
N ILE A 183 -1.93 -3.45 18.52
CA ILE A 183 -0.65 -4.18 18.48
C ILE A 183 -0.53 -5.20 19.62
N PRO A 184 -0.89 -4.90 20.89
CA PRO A 184 -0.78 -5.87 21.99
C PRO A 184 -1.67 -7.12 21.83
N GLN A 185 -2.64 -7.09 20.93
CA GLN A 185 -3.53 -8.23 20.66
C GLN A 185 -2.94 -9.22 19.65
N ILE A 186 -1.81 -8.87 19.02
CA ILE A 186 -1.16 -9.73 18.04
C ILE A 186 -0.34 -10.78 18.76
N LYS A 187 -0.43 -12.03 18.32
CA LYS A 187 0.48 -13.09 18.77
C LYS A 187 1.86 -12.87 18.12
N LEU A 188 2.84 -12.52 18.93
CA LEU A 188 4.17 -12.11 18.46
C LEU A 188 5.25 -13.19 18.59
N ASP A 189 4.88 -14.41 19.03
CA ASP A 189 5.84 -15.44 19.48
C ASP A 189 6.85 -15.85 18.38
N ASN A 190 6.51 -15.70 17.12
CA ASN A 190 7.35 -16.09 15.98
C ASN A 190 7.42 -15.05 14.86
N VAL A 191 7.08 -13.78 15.10
CA VAL A 191 7.10 -12.77 14.05
C VAL A 191 8.52 -12.45 13.62
N GLN A 192 8.87 -12.81 12.40
CA GLN A 192 10.18 -12.56 11.84
C GLN A 192 10.24 -11.37 10.87
N ASN A 193 9.07 -10.96 10.32
CA ASN A 193 8.99 -9.85 9.37
C ASN A 193 7.75 -9.00 9.57
N THR A 194 7.90 -7.71 9.34
CA THR A 194 6.84 -6.72 9.41
C THR A 194 6.89 -5.80 8.20
N VAL A 195 5.75 -5.54 7.60
CA VAL A 195 5.56 -4.58 6.53
C VAL A 195 4.67 -3.45 7.04
N ALA A 196 5.14 -2.22 7.01
CA ALA A 196 4.38 -1.06 7.44
C ALA A 196 4.17 -0.07 6.29
N GLY A 197 2.95 0.38 6.10
CA GLY A 197 2.58 1.32 5.02
C GLY A 197 2.69 2.81 5.39
N ARG A 198 2.99 3.15 6.66
CA ARG A 198 3.19 4.54 7.14
C ARG A 198 4.27 4.61 8.20
N ALA A 199 5.00 5.74 8.28
CA ALA A 199 6.04 5.99 9.28
C ALA A 199 5.50 5.85 10.73
N SER A 200 4.30 6.36 11.01
CA SER A 200 3.66 6.24 12.33
C SER A 200 3.38 4.79 12.73
N CYS A 201 3.04 3.92 11.79
CA CYS A 201 2.86 2.49 12.04
C CYS A 201 4.20 1.82 12.38
N HIS A 202 5.26 2.21 11.69
CA HIS A 202 6.62 1.74 11.92
C HIS A 202 7.09 2.05 13.34
N ASP A 203 6.98 3.30 13.78
CA ASP A 203 7.38 3.73 15.12
C ASP A 203 6.60 3.01 16.22
N ALA A 204 5.32 2.75 15.99
CA ALA A 204 4.47 2.06 16.94
C ALA A 204 4.86 0.58 17.11
N LEU A 205 5.16 -0.11 16.03
CA LEU A 205 5.64 -1.49 16.05
C LEU A 205 6.99 -1.59 16.75
N PHE A 206 7.90 -0.64 16.46
CA PHE A 206 9.20 -0.57 17.12
C PHE A 206 9.07 -0.37 18.64
N ARG A 207 8.21 0.54 19.09
CA ARG A 207 7.93 0.76 20.53
C ARG A 207 7.30 -0.46 21.21
N ALA A 208 6.56 -1.28 20.47
CA ALA A 208 5.99 -2.53 20.97
C ALA A 208 7.03 -3.67 21.07
N GLY A 209 8.32 -3.40 20.78
CA GLY A 209 9.39 -4.39 20.86
C GLY A 209 9.38 -5.39 19.70
N ILE A 210 8.63 -5.12 18.65
CA ILE A 210 8.62 -5.95 17.45
C ILE A 210 9.88 -5.65 16.66
N THR A 211 10.94 -6.39 16.96
CA THR A 211 12.21 -6.36 16.25
C THR A 211 12.21 -7.40 15.15
N GLY A 212 11.55 -7.11 14.06
CA GLY A 212 11.64 -7.89 12.83
C GLY A 212 12.61 -7.24 11.84
N TYR A 213 13.03 -7.97 10.83
CA TYR A 213 13.79 -7.42 9.73
C TYR A 213 12.93 -6.36 9.00
N TRP A 214 13.23 -5.11 9.26
CA TRP A 214 12.62 -3.97 8.60
C TRP A 214 13.17 -3.88 7.19
N THR A 215 12.50 -4.45 6.22
CA THR A 215 12.91 -4.29 4.82
C THR A 215 12.80 -2.84 4.35
N SER A 216 12.24 -1.94 5.17
CA SER A 216 12.14 -0.52 4.86
C SER A 216 13.05 0.41 5.66
N ARG A 217 14.12 -0.07 6.32
CA ARG A 217 15.12 0.87 6.92
C ARG A 217 15.69 1.88 5.93
N ARG A 218 15.45 1.72 4.63
CA ARG A 218 15.91 2.66 3.58
C ARG A 218 14.80 3.28 2.72
N LYS A 219 13.53 2.89 2.85
CA LYS A 219 12.47 3.35 1.93
C LYS A 219 11.08 3.42 2.56
N CYS A 220 10.93 4.15 3.67
CA CYS A 220 9.68 4.85 3.88
C CYS A 220 9.65 5.97 2.83
N LEU A 221 8.93 5.77 1.75
CA LEU A 221 8.50 6.89 0.93
C LEU A 221 7.54 7.71 1.81
N ASP A 222 8.07 8.76 2.40
CA ASP A 222 7.25 9.83 2.91
C ASP A 222 6.54 10.41 1.69
N PHE A 223 5.21 10.34 1.65
CA PHE A 223 4.39 10.84 0.56
C PHE A 223 4.50 12.38 0.35
N SER A 224 5.39 13.03 1.08
CA SER A 224 5.80 14.43 0.87
C SER A 224 6.94 14.60 -0.14
N GLY A 225 7.49 13.49 -0.72
CA GLY A 225 8.54 13.57 -1.72
C GLY A 225 9.93 13.90 -1.18
N THR A 226 10.13 13.89 0.15
CA THR A 226 11.44 14.11 0.76
C THR A 226 12.02 12.80 1.31
N GLU A 227 13.22 12.44 0.85
CA GLU A 227 14.01 11.35 1.42
C GLU A 227 14.44 11.69 2.85
N ASN A 228 13.76 11.18 3.84
CA ASN A 228 14.27 11.18 5.20
C ASN A 228 15.27 10.02 5.36
N VAL A 229 16.54 10.32 5.14
CA VAL A 229 17.67 9.45 5.50
C VAL A 229 17.77 9.44 7.02
N LEU A 230 17.12 8.50 7.68
CA LEU A 230 17.39 8.21 9.08
C LEU A 230 18.76 7.52 9.17
N ARG A 231 19.76 8.28 9.65
CA ARG A 231 21.11 7.79 9.93
C ARG A 231 21.04 6.59 10.87
N SER A 232 21.73 5.52 10.49
CA SER A 232 21.95 4.32 11.29
C SER A 232 22.70 4.67 12.58
N GLY A 233 21.97 4.81 13.68
CA GLY A 233 22.55 4.82 15.02
C GLY A 233 22.74 3.37 15.47
N GLN A 234 23.97 2.90 15.57
CA GLN A 234 24.30 1.70 16.32
C GLN A 234 23.92 1.94 17.80
N VAL A 235 22.93 1.23 18.28
CA VAL A 235 22.73 1.10 19.73
C VAL A 235 23.59 -0.07 20.19
N ARG A 236 24.77 0.26 20.75
CA ARG A 236 25.54 -0.68 21.56
C ARG A 236 24.76 -0.90 22.86
N SER A 237 24.51 -2.17 23.17
CA SER A 237 24.06 -2.60 24.49
C SER A 237 25.08 -2.15 25.57
N LEU A 238 24.60 -1.48 26.59
CA LEU A 238 25.20 -1.47 27.93
C LEU A 238 24.31 -2.32 28.83
#